data_726c872ce39e3ec8d297a22b414c645c
#
_entry.id   726c872ce39e3ec8d297a22b414c645c
#
_cell.length_a   1.000
_cell.length_b   1.000
_cell.length_c   1.000
_cell.angle_alpha   90.00
_cell.angle_beta   90.00
_cell.angle_gamma   90.00
#
_symmetry.space_group_name_H-M   'P 1'
#
loop_
_entity.id
_entity.type
_entity.pdbx_description
1 polymer ?
#
loop_
_entity_poly.entity_id
_entity_poly.type
_entity_poly.pdbx_seq_one_letter_code
_entity_poly.pdbx_strand_id
1 'polypeptide(L)'
;MVVAPAQSMRIISWNLLHGQVIPPTSDQDWRQSLITAAKTVADNYRPDFIGLQEVDYLQPRSSEINQTQLVAESMGLKYWAYLPTIFGTPGEKWEKVKDLQRAVITQNSTPTKTMSYGIGIATNQVIKKIHVKKLGRSIIGLPLLIPKDNGWVRFIYVKDEPRVALTAELENGLTITTTHLSFAPVVNIYQLNRLCFSLS
;
A
#
# COMPACT_ATOMS: atom_id res chain seq x y z
N MET A 1 -15.24 27.61 29.48
CA MET A 1 -14.61 27.19 28.19
C MET A 1 -14.91 25.69 28.03
N VAL A 2 -15.85 25.31 27.16
CA VAL A 2 -16.16 23.90 26.92
C VAL A 2 -15.14 23.41 25.91
N VAL A 3 -14.20 22.58 26.33
CA VAL A 3 -13.28 21.90 25.45
C VAL A 3 -14.09 20.85 24.70
N ALA A 4 -14.25 21.00 23.39
CA ALA A 4 -14.87 19.97 22.56
C ALA A 4 -14.09 18.67 22.74
N PRO A 5 -14.78 17.51 22.88
CA PRO A 5 -14.09 16.23 23.01
C PRO A 5 -13.19 15.99 21.77
N ALA A 6 -11.96 15.57 22.01
CA ALA A 6 -11.05 15.22 20.94
C ALA A 6 -11.70 14.15 20.08
N GLN A 7 -11.93 14.45 18.81
CA GLN A 7 -12.53 13.52 17.87
C GLN A 7 -11.53 12.38 17.62
N SER A 8 -11.86 11.18 18.09
CA SER A 8 -11.02 9.99 17.88
C SER A 8 -11.04 9.60 16.40
N MET A 9 -9.86 9.44 15.79
CA MET A 9 -9.70 8.97 14.42
C MET A 9 -9.40 7.47 14.40
N ARG A 10 -10.13 6.72 13.61
CA ARG A 10 -9.91 5.28 13.39
C ARG A 10 -8.99 5.08 12.20
N ILE A 11 -7.81 4.55 12.47
CA ILE A 11 -6.77 4.31 11.47
C ILE A 11 -6.57 2.82 11.31
N ILE A 12 -6.58 2.34 10.07
CA ILE A 12 -6.30 0.94 9.70
C ILE A 12 -5.03 0.89 8.86
N SER A 13 -4.19 -0.11 9.09
CA SER A 13 -3.12 -0.53 8.21
C SER A 13 -3.47 -1.90 7.63
N TRP A 14 -3.46 -2.05 6.31
CA TRP A 14 -3.88 -3.26 5.63
C TRP A 14 -2.91 -3.63 4.49
N ASN A 15 -2.20 -4.73 4.68
CA ASN A 15 -1.46 -5.37 3.59
C ASN A 15 -2.45 -6.13 2.72
N LEU A 16 -2.62 -5.69 1.46
CA LEU A 16 -3.61 -6.27 0.53
C LEU A 16 -3.17 -7.61 -0.05
N LEU A 17 -1.88 -7.95 0.04
CA LEU A 17 -1.31 -9.08 -0.70
C LEU A 17 -1.79 -9.07 -2.17
N HIS A 18 -1.72 -7.90 -2.82
CA HIS A 18 -2.23 -7.62 -4.17
C HIS A 18 -3.66 -8.14 -4.44
N GLY A 19 -4.49 -8.26 -3.40
CA GLY A 19 -5.87 -8.74 -3.47
C GLY A 19 -6.02 -10.26 -3.45
N GLN A 20 -4.95 -11.02 -3.18
CA GLN A 20 -5.01 -12.47 -3.13
C GLN A 20 -5.78 -12.96 -1.90
N VAL A 21 -6.70 -13.90 -2.11
CA VAL A 21 -7.37 -14.63 -1.02
C VAL A 21 -6.45 -15.71 -0.48
N ILE A 22 -6.49 -15.95 0.83
CA ILE A 22 -5.71 -17.01 1.48
C ILE A 22 -6.70 -18.00 2.13
N PRO A 23 -6.65 -19.31 1.78
CA PRO A 23 -5.80 -19.91 0.75
C PRO A 23 -6.22 -19.49 -0.67
N PRO A 24 -5.28 -19.49 -1.64
CA PRO A 24 -5.60 -19.14 -3.02
C PRO A 24 -6.60 -20.13 -3.62
N THR A 25 -7.54 -19.61 -4.44
CA THR A 25 -8.49 -20.43 -5.20
C THR A 25 -8.28 -20.16 -6.69
N SER A 26 -8.47 -21.20 -7.54
CA SER A 26 -8.28 -21.10 -8.99
C SER A 26 -9.28 -20.15 -9.67
N ASP A 27 -10.48 -20.03 -9.09
CA ASP A 27 -11.61 -19.31 -9.67
C ASP A 27 -11.87 -17.96 -9.00
N GLN A 28 -10.83 -17.38 -8.40
CA GLN A 28 -10.95 -16.13 -7.67
C GLN A 28 -11.27 -14.95 -8.62
N ASP A 29 -12.41 -14.31 -8.42
CA ASP A 29 -12.65 -12.98 -8.91
C ASP A 29 -11.95 -11.96 -7.98
N TRP A 30 -10.75 -11.54 -8.39
CA TRP A 30 -9.90 -10.63 -7.64
C TRP A 30 -10.58 -9.30 -7.30
N ARG A 31 -11.34 -8.77 -8.26
CA ARG A 31 -12.04 -7.50 -8.07
C ARG A 31 -13.17 -7.66 -7.05
N GLN A 32 -14.02 -8.67 -7.23
CA GLN A 32 -15.17 -8.89 -6.34
C GLN A 32 -14.72 -9.27 -4.93
N SER A 33 -13.68 -10.09 -4.80
CA SER A 33 -13.10 -10.46 -3.51
C SER A 33 -12.59 -9.24 -2.75
N LEU A 34 -11.87 -8.33 -3.42
CA LEU A 34 -11.37 -7.11 -2.81
C LEU A 34 -12.50 -6.16 -2.41
N ILE A 35 -13.54 -6.00 -3.25
CA ILE A 35 -14.74 -5.21 -2.91
C ILE A 35 -15.41 -5.76 -1.66
N THR A 36 -15.61 -7.07 -1.58
CA THR A 36 -16.27 -7.72 -0.44
C THR A 36 -15.44 -7.53 0.85
N ALA A 37 -14.14 -7.75 0.78
CA ALA A 37 -13.24 -7.53 1.92
C ALA A 37 -13.24 -6.07 2.37
N ALA A 38 -13.16 -5.11 1.44
CA ALA A 38 -13.17 -3.69 1.76
C ALA A 38 -14.49 -3.26 2.42
N LYS A 39 -15.64 -3.71 1.93
CA LYS A 39 -16.94 -3.46 2.56
C LYS A 39 -17.02 -4.06 3.95
N THR A 40 -16.56 -5.30 4.12
CA THR A 40 -16.53 -5.96 5.45
C THR A 40 -15.70 -5.16 6.46
N VAL A 41 -14.52 -4.65 6.04
CA VAL A 41 -13.68 -3.79 6.89
C VAL A 41 -14.40 -2.47 7.21
N ALA A 42 -15.05 -1.86 6.21
CA ALA A 42 -15.80 -0.61 6.42
C ALA A 42 -16.96 -0.79 7.39
N ASP A 43 -17.74 -1.84 7.24
CA ASP A 43 -18.91 -2.13 8.08
C ASP A 43 -18.53 -2.41 9.55
N ASN A 44 -17.44 -3.17 9.75
CA ASN A 44 -17.01 -3.57 11.09
C ASN A 44 -16.22 -2.48 11.83
N TYR A 45 -15.40 -1.70 11.12
CA TYR A 45 -14.43 -0.81 11.76
C TYR A 45 -14.65 0.68 11.45
N ARG A 46 -15.36 1.03 10.36
CA ARG A 46 -15.63 2.42 9.93
C ARG A 46 -14.39 3.30 9.98
N PRO A 47 -13.34 2.98 9.22
CA PRO A 47 -12.09 3.72 9.30
C PRO A 47 -12.25 5.15 8.76
N ASP A 48 -11.57 6.09 9.42
CA ASP A 48 -11.42 7.46 8.93
C ASP A 48 -10.23 7.58 7.98
N PHE A 49 -9.24 6.69 8.14
CA PHE A 49 -8.04 6.59 7.33
C PHE A 49 -7.59 5.13 7.20
N ILE A 50 -7.15 4.75 6.01
CA ILE A 50 -6.53 3.45 5.77
C ILE A 50 -5.22 3.61 5.01
N GLY A 51 -4.16 2.95 5.51
CA GLY A 51 -2.88 2.77 4.82
C GLY A 51 -2.80 1.38 4.22
N LEU A 52 -2.48 1.31 2.93
CA LEU A 52 -2.48 0.09 2.13
C LEU A 52 -1.05 -0.28 1.73
N GLN A 53 -0.69 -1.54 1.88
CA GLN A 53 0.57 -2.10 1.41
C GLN A 53 0.31 -3.20 0.40
N GLU A 54 1.31 -3.52 -0.41
CA GLU A 54 1.25 -4.54 -1.47
C GLU A 54 0.10 -4.31 -2.45
N VAL A 55 0.02 -3.09 -2.96
CA VAL A 55 -1.05 -2.62 -3.83
C VAL A 55 -0.64 -2.74 -5.29
N ASP A 56 -1.47 -3.41 -6.08
CA ASP A 56 -1.35 -3.46 -7.54
C ASP A 56 -2.08 -2.27 -8.19
N TYR A 57 -1.47 -1.77 -9.27
CA TYR A 57 -2.07 -0.82 -10.18
C TYR A 57 -1.95 -1.36 -11.61
N LEU A 58 -3.07 -1.67 -12.23
CA LEU A 58 -3.20 -2.20 -13.59
C LEU A 58 -2.39 -3.49 -13.85
N GLN A 59 -2.20 -4.31 -12.83
CA GLN A 59 -1.52 -5.61 -12.97
C GLN A 59 -2.49 -6.64 -13.57
N PRO A 60 -2.06 -7.44 -14.58
CA PRO A 60 -2.90 -8.50 -15.14
C PRO A 60 -3.36 -9.52 -14.09
N ARG A 61 -2.50 -9.85 -13.14
CA ARG A 61 -2.79 -10.81 -12.07
C ARG A 61 -3.93 -10.38 -11.14
N SER A 62 -4.27 -9.11 -11.11
CA SER A 62 -5.29 -8.51 -10.24
C SER A 62 -6.37 -7.76 -11.02
N SER A 63 -6.72 -8.26 -12.22
CA SER A 63 -7.81 -7.76 -13.08
C SER A 63 -7.60 -6.32 -13.61
N GLU A 64 -6.35 -5.89 -13.78
CA GLU A 64 -5.97 -4.58 -14.34
C GLU A 64 -6.66 -3.38 -13.69
N ILE A 65 -6.89 -3.44 -12.37
CA ILE A 65 -7.57 -2.41 -11.61
C ILE A 65 -6.57 -1.51 -10.84
N ASN A 66 -7.06 -0.34 -10.45
CA ASN A 66 -6.43 0.48 -9.40
C ASN A 66 -6.97 0.03 -8.04
N GLN A 67 -6.23 -0.80 -7.32
CA GLN A 67 -6.70 -1.37 -6.05
C GLN A 67 -6.88 -0.32 -4.97
N THR A 68 -6.06 0.75 -4.93
CA THR A 68 -6.27 1.85 -3.96
C THR A 68 -7.60 2.54 -4.17
N GLN A 69 -7.92 2.89 -5.43
CA GLN A 69 -9.19 3.50 -5.79
C GLN A 69 -10.36 2.58 -5.45
N LEU A 70 -10.27 1.30 -5.84
CA LEU A 70 -11.34 0.33 -5.60
C LEU A 70 -11.63 0.16 -4.11
N VAL A 71 -10.59 0.08 -3.26
CA VAL A 71 -10.74 0.02 -1.80
C VAL A 71 -11.38 1.30 -1.27
N ALA A 72 -10.90 2.48 -1.69
CA ALA A 72 -11.47 3.75 -1.28
C ALA A 72 -12.96 3.84 -1.61
N GLU A 73 -13.34 3.56 -2.85
CA GLU A 73 -14.74 3.58 -3.31
C GLU A 73 -15.59 2.56 -2.56
N SER A 74 -15.09 1.34 -2.36
CA SER A 74 -15.82 0.27 -1.65
C SER A 74 -16.05 0.57 -0.18
N MET A 75 -15.17 1.35 0.44
CA MET A 75 -15.27 1.81 1.83
C MET A 75 -16.02 3.13 1.99
N GLY A 76 -16.37 3.82 0.88
CA GLY A 76 -16.96 5.15 0.93
C GLY A 76 -15.99 6.26 1.35
N LEU A 77 -14.67 6.03 1.20
CA LEU A 77 -13.63 7.02 1.47
C LEU A 77 -13.42 7.91 0.24
N LYS A 78 -13.45 9.23 0.45
CA LYS A 78 -13.54 10.21 -0.65
C LYS A 78 -12.21 10.55 -1.30
N TYR A 79 -11.14 10.54 -0.52
CA TYR A 79 -9.81 10.94 -0.95
C TYR A 79 -8.86 9.76 -0.89
N TRP A 80 -8.06 9.60 -1.93
CA TRP A 80 -7.05 8.55 -1.98
C TRP A 80 -5.79 9.00 -2.73
N ALA A 81 -4.69 8.36 -2.43
CA ALA A 81 -3.45 8.49 -3.16
C ALA A 81 -2.74 7.13 -3.24
N TYR A 82 -2.16 6.85 -4.39
CA TYR A 82 -1.34 5.69 -4.66
C TYR A 82 0.08 6.11 -5.02
N LEU A 83 1.07 5.43 -4.48
CA LEU A 83 2.48 5.65 -4.79
C LEU A 83 3.09 4.36 -5.32
N PRO A 84 3.48 4.29 -6.62
CA PRO A 84 4.24 3.17 -7.15
C PRO A 84 5.64 3.14 -6.54
N THR A 85 6.10 1.97 -6.14
CA THR A 85 7.49 1.72 -5.72
C THR A 85 8.33 1.19 -6.87
N ILE A 86 7.67 0.42 -7.74
CA ILE A 86 8.23 -0.13 -8.98
C ILE A 86 7.22 -0.06 -10.11
N PHE A 87 7.71 0.06 -11.34
CA PHE A 87 6.95 -0.20 -12.56
C PHE A 87 7.21 -1.64 -13.01
N GLY A 88 6.15 -2.43 -13.22
CA GLY A 88 6.22 -3.86 -13.48
C GLY A 88 5.75 -4.69 -12.29
N THR A 89 6.05 -5.98 -12.27
CA THR A 89 5.53 -6.97 -11.32
C THR A 89 6.62 -7.45 -10.36
N PRO A 90 6.39 -7.44 -9.02
CA PRO A 90 7.31 -8.03 -8.06
C PRO A 90 7.63 -9.49 -8.38
N GLY A 91 8.91 -9.85 -8.29
CA GLY A 91 9.37 -11.20 -8.63
C GLY A 91 9.60 -11.46 -10.13
N GLU A 92 9.20 -10.53 -10.99
CA GLU A 92 9.40 -10.56 -12.43
C GLU A 92 10.31 -9.40 -12.89
N LYS A 93 10.12 -8.93 -14.13
CA LYS A 93 10.83 -7.75 -14.64
C LYS A 93 10.15 -6.48 -14.13
N TRP A 94 10.93 -5.62 -13.49
CA TRP A 94 10.46 -4.32 -13.01
C TRP A 94 11.56 -3.25 -13.09
N GLU A 95 11.14 -2.00 -13.08
CA GLU A 95 11.99 -0.83 -13.07
C GLU A 95 11.71 0.05 -11.84
N LYS A 96 12.75 0.74 -11.37
CA LYS A 96 12.59 1.69 -10.25
C LYS A 96 11.85 2.94 -10.69
N VAL A 97 10.98 3.43 -9.85
CA VAL A 97 10.39 4.76 -10.00
C VAL A 97 11.48 5.80 -9.72
N LYS A 98 11.79 6.63 -10.73
CA LYS A 98 12.85 7.65 -10.64
C LYS A 98 12.41 8.86 -9.82
N ASP A 99 11.26 9.41 -10.14
CA ASP A 99 10.65 10.57 -9.46
C ASP A 99 9.37 10.12 -8.74
N LEU A 100 9.50 9.83 -7.45
CA LEU A 100 8.39 9.36 -6.63
C LEU A 100 7.28 10.43 -6.45
N GLN A 101 7.66 11.70 -6.33
CA GLN A 101 6.68 12.76 -6.11
C GLN A 101 5.76 12.93 -7.32
N ARG A 102 6.33 12.90 -8.52
CA ARG A 102 5.55 12.96 -9.78
C ARG A 102 4.78 11.68 -10.09
N ALA A 103 5.21 10.55 -9.52
CA ALA A 103 4.58 9.27 -9.74
C ALA A 103 3.33 9.05 -8.87
N VAL A 104 3.07 9.91 -7.89
CA VAL A 104 1.86 9.83 -7.07
C VAL A 104 0.62 9.98 -7.94
N ILE A 105 -0.33 9.04 -7.78
CA ILE A 105 -1.63 9.04 -8.46
C ILE A 105 -2.70 9.28 -7.42
N THR A 106 -3.60 10.21 -7.70
CA THR A 106 -4.75 10.57 -6.85
C THR A 106 -6.04 10.54 -7.67
N GLN A 107 -7.18 10.76 -7.04
CA GLN A 107 -8.47 10.92 -7.74
C GLN A 107 -8.46 12.06 -8.78
N ASN A 108 -7.53 13.01 -8.67
CA ASN A 108 -7.41 14.17 -9.58
C ASN A 108 -6.32 13.99 -10.64
N SER A 109 -5.60 12.87 -10.62
CA SER A 109 -4.52 12.61 -11.58
C SER A 109 -5.06 12.12 -12.92
N THR A 110 -4.36 12.47 -14.01
CA THR A 110 -4.62 11.83 -15.31
C THR A 110 -4.26 10.34 -15.21
N PRO A 111 -5.15 9.42 -15.61
CA PRO A 111 -4.85 7.99 -15.57
C PRO A 111 -3.60 7.63 -16.38
N THR A 112 -2.73 6.82 -15.82
CA THR A 112 -1.60 6.22 -16.53
C THR A 112 -1.93 4.80 -16.94
N LYS A 113 -1.32 4.32 -18.04
CA LYS A 113 -1.43 2.94 -18.51
C LYS A 113 -0.28 2.04 -18.01
N THR A 114 0.64 2.60 -17.24
CA THR A 114 1.82 1.87 -16.77
C THR A 114 1.47 1.03 -15.56
N MET A 115 1.52 -0.29 -15.70
CA MET A 115 1.35 -1.20 -14.58
C MET A 115 2.44 -1.01 -13.53
N SER A 116 2.06 -1.07 -12.27
CA SER A 116 2.97 -0.83 -11.16
C SER A 116 2.51 -1.53 -9.88
N TYR A 117 3.40 -1.53 -8.89
CA TYR A 117 3.15 -2.06 -7.57
C TYR A 117 3.66 -1.08 -6.53
N GLY A 118 2.92 -0.94 -5.41
CA GLY A 118 3.28 0.08 -4.44
C GLY A 118 2.48 0.06 -3.15
N ILE A 119 2.23 1.28 -2.65
CA ILE A 119 1.45 1.53 -1.43
C ILE A 119 0.38 2.58 -1.70
N GLY A 120 -0.68 2.56 -0.88
CA GLY A 120 -1.79 3.50 -1.02
C GLY A 120 -2.29 4.04 0.31
N ILE A 121 -3.07 5.10 0.23
CA ILE A 121 -3.85 5.64 1.33
C ILE A 121 -5.26 5.97 0.84
N ALA A 122 -6.24 5.87 1.75
CA ALA A 122 -7.55 6.44 1.53
C ALA A 122 -8.13 7.00 2.83
N THR A 123 -8.95 8.07 2.73
CA THR A 123 -9.50 8.79 3.88
C THR A 123 -10.74 9.60 3.52
N ASN A 124 -11.55 9.96 4.53
CA ASN A 124 -12.64 10.92 4.39
C ASN A 124 -12.22 12.37 4.61
N GLN A 125 -10.99 12.59 5.10
CA GLN A 125 -10.43 13.92 5.30
C GLN A 125 -9.81 14.46 4.01
N VAL A 126 -9.96 15.75 3.76
CA VAL A 126 -9.29 16.41 2.63
C VAL A 126 -7.77 16.27 2.79
N ILE A 127 -7.12 15.77 1.76
CA ILE A 127 -5.65 15.69 1.71
C ILE A 127 -5.15 17.02 1.14
N LYS A 128 -4.52 17.84 1.99
CA LYS A 128 -3.93 19.12 1.58
C LYS A 128 -2.63 18.94 0.82
N LYS A 129 -1.80 18.01 1.29
CA LYS A 129 -0.47 17.80 0.72
C LYS A 129 -0.06 16.35 0.84
N ILE A 130 0.69 15.90 -0.14
CA ILE A 130 1.29 14.56 -0.17
C ILE A 130 2.80 14.71 -0.22
N HIS A 131 3.47 14.01 0.69
CA HIS A 131 4.92 13.91 0.73
C HIS A 131 5.33 12.45 0.52
N VAL A 132 6.43 12.26 -0.16
CA VAL A 132 7.01 10.94 -0.40
C VAL A 132 8.45 10.90 0.05
N LYS A 133 8.86 9.76 0.63
CA LYS A 133 10.23 9.57 1.10
C LYS A 133 10.78 8.23 0.67
N LYS A 134 12.00 8.22 0.12
CA LYS A 134 12.74 6.99 -0.16
C LYS A 134 13.34 6.46 1.15
N LEU A 135 13.05 5.22 1.48
CA LEU A 135 13.60 4.55 2.67
C LEU A 135 14.78 3.62 2.33
N GLY A 136 15.00 3.37 1.05
CA GLY A 136 16.02 2.43 0.58
C GLY A 136 15.47 1.01 0.40
N ARG A 137 16.37 0.05 0.24
CA ARG A 137 16.07 -1.38 0.16
C ARG A 137 17.20 -2.19 0.78
N SER A 138 16.94 -3.44 1.15
CA SER A 138 18.02 -4.36 1.46
C SER A 138 18.86 -4.65 0.20
N ILE A 139 20.17 -4.72 0.36
CA ILE A 139 21.10 -5.16 -0.69
C ILE A 139 21.02 -6.68 -0.85
N ILE A 140 20.72 -7.38 0.23
CA ILE A 140 20.61 -8.82 0.31
C ILE A 140 19.14 -9.20 0.22
N GLY A 141 18.77 -10.06 -0.74
CA GLY A 141 17.45 -10.68 -0.77
C GLY A 141 17.33 -11.77 0.30
N LEU A 142 16.11 -12.23 0.54
CA LEU A 142 15.84 -13.34 1.45
C LEU A 142 15.59 -14.64 0.67
N PRO A 143 16.19 -15.73 1.12
CA PRO A 143 15.76 -17.05 0.71
C PRO A 143 14.42 -17.37 1.39
N LEU A 144 13.39 -17.57 0.59
CA LEU A 144 12.08 -18.04 1.06
C LEU A 144 11.92 -19.52 0.72
N LEU A 145 11.44 -20.28 1.69
CA LEU A 145 11.04 -21.66 1.51
C LEU A 145 9.52 -21.67 1.36
N ILE A 146 9.02 -21.93 0.15
CA ILE A 146 7.58 -21.98 -0.13
C ILE A 146 7.17 -23.45 -0.21
N PRO A 147 6.23 -23.91 0.64
CA PRO A 147 5.65 -25.22 0.50
C PRO A 147 4.97 -25.40 -0.86
N LYS A 148 5.16 -26.55 -1.48
CA LYS A 148 4.41 -26.98 -2.67
C LYS A 148 3.29 -27.93 -2.25
N ASP A 149 2.25 -28.04 -3.06
CA ASP A 149 1.11 -28.91 -2.84
C ASP A 149 1.49 -30.40 -2.71
N ASN A 150 2.66 -30.79 -3.23
CA ASN A 150 3.21 -32.14 -3.15
C ASN A 150 4.11 -32.39 -1.92
N GLY A 151 4.11 -31.51 -0.94
CA GLY A 151 4.92 -31.62 0.29
C GLY A 151 6.40 -31.25 0.14
N TRP A 152 6.86 -30.90 -1.08
CA TRP A 152 8.21 -30.41 -1.30
C TRP A 152 8.31 -28.91 -1.04
N VAL A 153 9.50 -28.43 -0.73
CA VAL A 153 9.76 -27.01 -0.49
C VAL A 153 10.48 -26.43 -1.71
N ARG A 154 9.97 -25.33 -2.23
CA ARG A 154 10.64 -24.53 -3.27
C ARG A 154 11.48 -23.45 -2.61
N PHE A 155 12.76 -23.41 -2.93
CA PHE A 155 13.64 -22.31 -2.55
C PHE A 155 13.48 -21.18 -3.57
N ILE A 156 13.09 -19.99 -3.12
CA ILE A 156 13.02 -18.78 -3.94
C ILE A 156 13.88 -17.70 -3.29
N TYR A 157 14.76 -17.09 -4.08
CA TYR A 157 15.51 -15.91 -3.64
C TYR A 157 14.74 -14.66 -4.05
N VAL A 158 14.17 -13.96 -3.07
CA VAL A 158 13.40 -12.73 -3.30
C VAL A 158 14.31 -11.52 -3.06
N LYS A 159 14.54 -10.74 -4.11
CA LYS A 159 15.22 -9.44 -3.98
C LYS A 159 14.27 -8.46 -3.30
N ASP A 160 14.79 -7.73 -2.31
CA ASP A 160 14.03 -6.66 -1.68
C ASP A 160 13.73 -5.52 -2.68
N GLU A 161 12.54 -5.00 -2.61
CA GLU A 161 12.06 -3.90 -3.44
C GLU A 161 12.42 -2.55 -2.81
N PRO A 162 12.45 -1.46 -3.60
CA PRO A 162 12.59 -0.13 -3.04
C PRO A 162 11.47 0.19 -2.07
N ARG A 163 11.81 0.55 -0.84
CA ARG A 163 10.84 0.92 0.19
C ARG A 163 10.68 2.43 0.25
N VAL A 164 9.44 2.85 0.41
CA VAL A 164 9.03 4.24 0.40
C VAL A 164 8.04 4.51 1.52
N ALA A 165 7.90 5.77 1.91
CA ALA A 165 6.82 6.26 2.75
C ALA A 165 5.94 7.22 1.96
N LEU A 166 4.63 7.11 2.13
CA LEU A 166 3.61 7.97 1.59
C LEU A 166 2.91 8.67 2.76
N THR A 167 3.04 9.98 2.81
CA THR A 167 2.53 10.81 3.91
C THR A 167 1.45 11.75 3.40
N ALA A 168 0.30 11.75 4.05
CA ALA A 168 -0.79 12.69 3.83
C ALA A 168 -0.83 13.72 4.96
N GLU A 169 -0.78 14.99 4.60
CA GLU A 169 -1.13 16.12 5.48
C GLU A 169 -2.62 16.40 5.27
N LEU A 170 -3.41 16.23 6.33
CA LEU A 170 -4.87 16.36 6.29
C LEU A 170 -5.31 17.79 6.63
N GLU A 171 -6.53 18.15 6.25
CA GLU A 171 -7.09 19.48 6.49
C GLU A 171 -7.22 19.83 7.98
N ASN A 172 -7.46 18.83 8.82
CA ASN A 172 -7.52 18.97 10.27
C ASN A 172 -6.14 19.13 10.95
N GLY A 173 -5.06 19.22 10.19
CA GLY A 173 -3.68 19.39 10.67
C GLY A 173 -2.96 18.08 11.03
N LEU A 174 -3.63 16.94 10.97
CA LEU A 174 -2.98 15.65 11.19
C LEU A 174 -2.11 15.25 10.01
N THR A 175 -0.98 14.65 10.30
CA THR A 175 -0.08 14.07 9.31
C THR A 175 0.00 12.57 9.55
N ILE A 176 -0.39 11.77 8.54
CA ILE A 176 -0.42 10.31 8.64
C ILE A 176 0.43 9.71 7.54
N THR A 177 1.25 8.74 7.91
CA THR A 177 2.18 8.08 7.00
C THR A 177 1.90 6.59 6.93
N THR A 178 1.86 6.05 5.71
CA THR A 178 1.92 4.61 5.45
C THR A 178 3.24 4.23 4.81
N THR A 179 3.71 3.04 5.11
CA THR A 179 4.91 2.45 4.52
C THR A 179 4.82 0.93 4.53
N HIS A 180 5.59 0.28 3.67
CA HIS A 180 5.86 -1.15 3.72
C HIS A 180 7.37 -1.35 3.91
N LEU A 181 7.79 -1.65 5.13
CA LEU A 181 9.21 -1.79 5.47
C LEU A 181 9.79 -3.10 4.89
N SER A 182 11.13 -3.14 4.81
CA SER A 182 11.83 -4.37 4.43
C SER A 182 11.57 -5.49 5.42
N PHE A 183 11.50 -6.71 4.93
CA PHE A 183 11.44 -7.92 5.76
C PHE A 183 12.78 -8.23 6.47
N ALA A 184 13.90 -7.61 6.06
CA ALA A 184 15.21 -7.79 6.70
C ALA A 184 15.28 -7.03 8.02
N PRO A 185 15.46 -7.69 9.19
CA PRO A 185 15.27 -7.07 10.52
C PRO A 185 16.11 -5.82 10.78
N VAL A 186 17.39 -5.83 10.36
CA VAL A 186 18.27 -4.66 10.56
C VAL A 186 17.90 -3.52 9.61
N VAL A 187 17.48 -3.84 8.39
CA VAL A 187 17.11 -2.85 7.37
C VAL A 187 15.82 -2.16 7.73
N ASN A 188 14.82 -2.89 8.23
CA ASN A 188 13.53 -2.29 8.63
C ASN A 188 13.69 -1.33 9.82
N ILE A 189 14.53 -1.63 10.79
CA ILE A 189 14.84 -0.72 11.91
C ILE A 189 15.49 0.56 11.37
N TYR A 190 16.48 0.43 10.46
CA TYR A 190 17.10 1.59 9.83
C TYR A 190 16.08 2.44 9.04
N GLN A 191 15.18 1.79 8.30
CA GLN A 191 14.12 2.47 7.55
C GLN A 191 13.14 3.18 8.48
N LEU A 192 12.76 2.56 9.59
CA LEU A 192 11.89 3.16 10.60
C LEU A 192 12.56 4.39 11.23
N ASN A 193 13.81 4.29 11.62
CA ASN A 193 14.55 5.43 12.15
C ASN A 193 14.62 6.58 11.15
N ARG A 194 14.94 6.29 9.88
CA ARG A 194 14.90 7.32 8.81
C ARG A 194 13.55 7.99 8.66
N LEU A 195 12.47 7.25 8.87
CA LEU A 195 11.12 7.81 8.82
C LEU A 195 10.89 8.75 9.99
N CYS A 196 11.17 8.32 11.23
CA CYS A 196 10.94 9.10 12.45
C CYS A 196 11.72 10.43 12.46
N PHE A 197 13.02 10.41 12.11
CA PHE A 197 13.84 11.62 12.05
C PHE A 197 13.45 12.64 10.96
N SER A 198 12.50 12.35 10.11
CA SER A 198 12.04 13.28 9.09
C SER A 198 10.68 13.89 9.36
N LEU A 199 10.02 13.44 10.41
CA LEU A 199 8.72 13.96 10.86
C LEU A 199 8.88 14.93 12.06
N SER A 200 10.09 15.03 12.58
CA SER A 200 10.52 16.04 13.56
C SER A 200 11.13 17.26 12.87
#